data_852e467a9dc35e74b1392022de781f74
#
_entry.id   852e467a9dc35e74b1392022de781f74
#
_cell.length_a   1.000
_cell.length_b   1.000
_cell.length_c   1.000
_cell.angle_alpha   90.00
_cell.angle_beta   90.00
_cell.angle_gamma   90.00
#
_symmetry.space_group_name_H-M   'P 1'
#
loop_
_entity.id
_entity.type
_entity.pdbx_description
1 polymer ?
#
loop_
_entity_poly.entity_id
_entity_poly.type
_entity_poly.pdbx_seq_one_letter_code
_entity_poly.pdbx_strand_id
1 'polypeptide(L)'
;MKEPTKTSPGGYIMKISEFQALLKPVTDLVSGMAIDSKLGEELNNRFPPGNEVFDTIEKACHEAIEDGWMCANGDEGRRWGRVIEPSEETGGLSVDVVDLTDLVGSLHSHPGGEVCMVMPITPSAQFDGTARGWCVFEPGSSHHPTVSNGEALVLYMLPDGKIDFSEPYK
;
A
#
# COMPACT_ATOMS: atom_id res chain seq x y z
N MET A 1 16.41 23.28 17.09
CA MET A 1 15.99 22.50 15.96
C MET A 1 15.98 21.02 16.27
N LYS A 2 14.95 20.38 15.79
CA LYS A 2 14.77 19.03 16.13
C LYS A 2 15.52 18.08 15.22
N GLU A 3 16.24 17.19 15.80
CA GLU A 3 16.93 16.21 15.03
C GLU A 3 15.98 15.17 14.50
N PRO A 4 16.15 14.72 13.29
CA PRO A 4 15.31 13.62 12.84
C PRO A 4 15.60 12.39 13.68
N THR A 5 14.54 11.71 13.98
CA THR A 5 14.68 10.45 14.67
C THR A 5 15.34 9.46 13.77
N LYS A 6 16.31 8.79 14.28
CA LYS A 6 17.05 7.92 13.43
C LYS A 6 16.52 6.60 13.33
N THR A 7 16.11 6.17 12.22
CA THR A 7 15.67 4.83 12.01
C THR A 7 16.40 4.18 10.88
N SER A 8 16.78 4.96 9.90
CA SER A 8 17.53 4.44 8.77
C SER A 8 18.99 4.35 9.14
N PRO A 9 19.70 3.33 8.68
CA PRO A 9 21.13 3.24 8.89
C PRO A 9 21.84 4.50 8.40
N GLY A 10 22.77 5.00 9.20
CA GLY A 10 23.50 6.20 8.86
C GLY A 10 22.70 7.48 8.98
N GLY A 11 21.48 7.41 9.51
CA GLY A 11 20.66 8.59 9.67
C GLY A 11 20.03 9.12 8.39
N TYR A 12 20.10 8.36 7.31
CA TYR A 12 19.57 8.79 6.04
C TYR A 12 18.05 8.62 6.00
N ILE A 13 17.36 9.64 5.53
CA ILE A 13 15.92 9.58 5.34
C ILE A 13 15.64 9.49 3.84
N MET A 14 14.97 8.42 3.44
CA MET A 14 14.67 8.17 2.04
C MET A 14 13.75 9.24 1.47
N LYS A 15 14.03 9.66 0.25
CA LYS A 15 13.17 10.61 -0.47
C LYS A 15 12.04 9.85 -1.14
N ILE A 16 10.93 10.57 -1.37
CA ILE A 16 9.78 9.96 -2.05
C ILE A 16 10.18 9.44 -3.43
N SER A 17 11.05 10.16 -4.14
CA SER A 17 11.51 9.70 -5.46
C SER A 17 12.28 8.39 -5.37
N GLU A 18 12.98 8.17 -4.27
CA GLU A 18 13.69 6.92 -4.08
C GLU A 18 12.72 5.77 -3.77
N PHE A 19 11.70 6.07 -2.99
CA PHE A 19 10.66 5.09 -2.72
C PHE A 19 9.93 4.71 -4.02
N GLN A 20 9.64 5.71 -4.85
CA GLN A 20 9.02 5.46 -6.15
C GLN A 20 9.89 4.56 -7.01
N ALA A 21 11.20 4.74 -6.97
CA ALA A 21 12.11 3.88 -7.73
C ALA A 21 12.07 2.44 -7.24
N LEU A 22 11.89 2.22 -5.94
CA LEU A 22 11.74 0.86 -5.42
C LEU A 22 10.48 0.19 -5.94
N LEU A 23 9.43 0.97 -6.18
CA LEU A 23 8.17 0.44 -6.66
C LEU A 23 8.15 0.18 -8.16
N LYS A 24 9.14 0.68 -8.90
CA LYS A 24 9.10 0.65 -10.36
C LYS A 24 8.88 -0.74 -10.95
N PRO A 25 9.54 -1.80 -10.48
CA PRO A 25 9.25 -3.12 -11.05
C PRO A 25 7.77 -3.49 -10.91
N VAL A 26 7.14 -3.07 -9.82
CA VAL A 26 5.74 -3.37 -9.55
C VAL A 26 4.84 -2.49 -10.40
N THR A 27 5.07 -1.17 -10.43
CA THR A 27 4.23 -0.28 -11.21
C THR A 27 4.35 -0.56 -12.70
N ASP A 28 5.52 -0.98 -13.17
CA ASP A 28 5.69 -1.37 -14.57
C ASP A 28 4.83 -2.59 -14.91
N LEU A 29 4.80 -3.58 -14.01
CA LEU A 29 3.98 -4.76 -14.23
C LEU A 29 2.50 -4.42 -14.21
N VAL A 30 2.07 -3.65 -13.19
CA VAL A 30 0.67 -3.32 -13.00
C VAL A 30 0.14 -2.49 -14.18
N SER A 31 0.93 -1.50 -14.63
CA SER A 31 0.48 -0.63 -15.72
C SER A 31 0.42 -1.37 -17.05
N GLY A 32 1.07 -2.51 -17.17
CA GLY A 32 1.08 -3.30 -18.40
C GLY A 32 0.03 -4.41 -18.47
N MET A 33 -0.80 -4.56 -17.44
CA MET A 33 -1.77 -5.63 -17.38
C MET A 33 -3.13 -5.11 -16.95
N ALA A 34 -4.18 -5.86 -17.30
CA ALA A 34 -5.51 -5.58 -16.76
C ALA A 34 -5.49 -5.86 -15.26
N ILE A 35 -6.30 -5.12 -14.51
CA ILE A 35 -6.38 -5.30 -13.06
C ILE A 35 -7.43 -6.36 -12.78
N ASP A 36 -6.98 -7.61 -12.69
CA ASP A 36 -7.85 -8.76 -12.49
C ASP A 36 -7.07 -9.83 -11.72
N SER A 37 -7.68 -11.01 -11.57
CA SER A 37 -7.06 -12.08 -10.78
C SER A 37 -5.74 -12.55 -11.37
N LYS A 38 -5.56 -12.43 -12.67
CA LYS A 38 -4.28 -12.83 -13.28
C LYS A 38 -3.15 -11.93 -12.84
N LEU A 39 -3.42 -10.65 -12.71
CA LEU A 39 -2.43 -9.72 -12.20
C LEU A 39 -2.04 -10.08 -10.78
N GLY A 40 -3.03 -10.43 -9.95
CA GLY A 40 -2.74 -10.86 -8.59
C GLY A 40 -1.84 -12.07 -8.55
N GLU A 41 -2.09 -13.04 -9.44
CA GLU A 41 -1.23 -14.22 -9.53
C GLU A 41 0.18 -13.86 -9.97
N GLU A 42 0.29 -12.95 -10.97
CA GLU A 42 1.61 -12.52 -11.43
C GLU A 42 2.40 -11.82 -10.35
N LEU A 43 1.76 -10.95 -9.60
CA LEU A 43 2.43 -10.25 -8.52
C LEU A 43 2.93 -11.22 -7.46
N ASN A 44 2.10 -12.19 -7.09
CA ASN A 44 2.49 -13.17 -6.08
C ASN A 44 3.54 -14.15 -6.62
N ASN A 45 3.60 -14.36 -7.94
CA ASN A 45 4.63 -15.21 -8.53
C ASN A 45 5.96 -14.48 -8.68
N ARG A 46 5.92 -13.22 -9.08
CA ARG A 46 7.16 -12.48 -9.36
C ARG A 46 7.74 -11.79 -8.12
N PHE A 47 6.86 -11.29 -7.26
CA PHE A 47 7.31 -10.50 -6.10
C PHE A 47 6.68 -11.01 -4.80
N PRO A 48 6.81 -12.32 -4.51
CA PRO A 48 6.22 -12.85 -3.27
C PRO A 48 6.99 -12.38 -2.05
N PRO A 49 6.41 -12.53 -0.85
CA PRO A 49 7.20 -12.32 0.37
C PRO A 49 8.45 -13.16 0.33
N GLY A 50 9.57 -12.59 0.74
CA GLY A 50 10.88 -13.23 0.65
C GLY A 50 11.64 -12.86 -0.61
N ASN A 51 10.94 -12.32 -1.63
CA ASN A 51 11.60 -11.78 -2.81
C ASN A 51 12.18 -10.40 -2.46
N GLU A 52 13.30 -10.07 -3.07
CA GLU A 52 13.99 -8.82 -2.75
C GLU A 52 13.10 -7.60 -2.95
N VAL A 53 12.30 -7.58 -4.01
CA VAL A 53 11.43 -6.42 -4.29
C VAL A 53 10.42 -6.25 -3.17
N PHE A 54 9.70 -7.34 -2.81
CA PHE A 54 8.70 -7.27 -1.74
C PHE A 54 9.34 -6.83 -0.43
N ASP A 55 10.41 -7.49 -0.06
CA ASP A 55 11.03 -7.26 1.25
C ASP A 55 11.63 -5.85 1.35
N THR A 56 12.19 -5.34 0.25
CA THR A 56 12.75 -3.99 0.24
C THR A 56 11.66 -2.94 0.38
N ILE A 57 10.53 -3.13 -0.31
CA ILE A 57 9.41 -2.20 -0.20
C ILE A 57 8.85 -2.22 1.22
N GLU A 58 8.67 -3.41 1.78
CA GLU A 58 8.15 -3.53 3.15
C GLU A 58 9.06 -2.82 4.14
N LYS A 59 10.35 -3.04 4.03
CA LYS A 59 11.31 -2.39 4.93
C LYS A 59 11.26 -0.88 4.76
N ALA A 60 11.18 -0.39 3.52
CA ALA A 60 11.12 1.04 3.25
C ALA A 60 9.87 1.66 3.86
N CYS A 61 8.75 0.96 3.82
CA CYS A 61 7.52 1.47 4.44
C CYS A 61 7.69 1.63 5.96
N HIS A 62 8.27 0.63 6.61
CA HIS A 62 8.48 0.73 8.05
C HIS A 62 9.40 1.89 8.40
N GLU A 63 10.47 2.07 7.63
CA GLU A 63 11.40 3.17 7.87
C GLU A 63 10.74 4.52 7.63
N ALA A 64 9.94 4.64 6.57
CA ALA A 64 9.27 5.90 6.24
C ALA A 64 8.24 6.29 7.28
N ILE A 65 7.53 5.32 7.83
CA ILE A 65 6.56 5.58 8.89
C ILE A 65 7.28 6.06 10.15
N GLU A 66 8.38 5.41 10.50
CA GLU A 66 9.14 5.79 11.67
C GLU A 66 9.79 7.16 11.47
N ASP A 67 10.21 7.48 10.25
CA ASP A 67 10.79 8.79 9.93
C ASP A 67 9.73 9.90 9.86
N GLY A 68 8.45 9.54 9.86
CA GLY A 68 7.36 10.51 9.99
C GLY A 68 6.77 11.05 8.70
N TRP A 69 7.19 10.55 7.54
CA TRP A 69 6.65 11.07 6.28
C TRP A 69 5.67 10.13 5.59
N MET A 70 5.41 8.95 6.16
CA MET A 70 4.41 8.02 5.63
C MET A 70 3.39 7.74 6.72
N CYS A 71 2.12 7.56 6.36
CA CYS A 71 1.02 7.35 7.31
C CYS A 71 0.95 8.48 8.33
N ALA A 72 1.07 9.72 7.85
CA ALA A 72 1.17 10.87 8.72
C ALA A 72 -0.17 11.38 9.23
N ASN A 73 -1.27 10.86 8.70
CA ASN A 73 -2.62 11.27 9.10
C ASN A 73 -3.24 10.22 10.01
N GLY A 74 -4.22 10.64 10.81
CA GLY A 74 -4.99 9.72 11.64
C GLY A 74 -4.39 9.53 13.01
N ASP A 75 -4.85 8.49 13.68
CA ASP A 75 -4.50 8.19 15.06
C ASP A 75 -4.02 6.76 15.17
N GLU A 76 -3.60 6.40 16.37
CA GLU A 76 -3.18 5.03 16.65
C GLU A 76 -4.27 4.04 16.24
N GLY A 77 -3.88 3.01 15.52
CA GLY A 77 -4.81 1.99 15.03
C GLY A 77 -5.41 2.32 13.67
N ARG A 78 -5.28 3.56 13.19
CA ARG A 78 -5.82 3.95 11.90
C ARG A 78 -5.04 5.13 11.34
N ARG A 79 -3.92 4.85 10.70
CA ARG A 79 -3.10 5.89 10.06
C ARG A 79 -3.09 5.69 8.58
N TRP A 80 -2.98 6.80 7.85
CA TRP A 80 -3.11 6.74 6.40
C TRP A 80 -2.45 7.94 5.75
N GLY A 81 -2.22 7.83 4.45
CA GLY A 81 -1.73 8.96 3.67
C GLY A 81 -1.40 8.56 2.25
N ARG A 82 -1.63 9.49 1.34
CA ARG A 82 -1.19 9.30 -0.03
C ARG A 82 0.29 9.66 -0.11
N VAL A 83 1.07 8.75 -0.71
CA VAL A 83 2.51 8.88 -0.79
C VAL A 83 2.93 9.43 -2.14
N ILE A 84 2.31 8.93 -3.22
CA ILE A 84 2.71 9.28 -4.59
C ILE A 84 1.45 9.55 -5.40
N GLU A 85 1.44 10.71 -6.08
CA GLU A 85 0.35 11.03 -7.00
C GLU A 85 0.58 10.34 -8.33
N PRO A 86 -0.48 10.11 -9.12
CA PRO A 86 -0.32 9.47 -10.41
C PRO A 86 0.58 10.30 -11.33
N SER A 87 1.45 9.62 -12.08
CA SER A 87 2.35 10.28 -13.02
C SER A 87 2.73 9.30 -14.11
N GLU A 88 3.43 9.79 -15.11
CA GLU A 88 3.98 8.92 -16.15
C GLU A 88 4.95 7.90 -15.57
N GLU A 89 5.74 8.33 -14.60
CA GLU A 89 6.75 7.46 -14.00
C GLU A 89 6.12 6.29 -13.25
N THR A 90 4.89 6.46 -12.76
CA THR A 90 4.20 5.38 -12.06
C THR A 90 3.21 4.66 -12.97
N GLY A 91 3.20 4.97 -14.26
CA GLY A 91 2.23 4.38 -15.18
C GLY A 91 0.80 4.80 -14.89
N GLY A 92 0.63 6.00 -14.31
CA GLY A 92 -0.69 6.52 -13.99
C GLY A 92 -1.25 6.05 -12.65
N LEU A 93 -0.42 5.39 -11.83
CA LEU A 93 -0.88 4.85 -10.55
C LEU A 93 -0.54 5.79 -9.40
N SER A 94 -1.48 5.99 -8.49
CA SER A 94 -1.18 6.60 -7.21
C SER A 94 -0.76 5.51 -6.24
N VAL A 95 -0.11 5.91 -5.15
CA VAL A 95 0.31 4.99 -4.10
C VAL A 95 -0.10 5.58 -2.75
N ASP A 96 -0.88 4.81 -2.02
CA ASP A 96 -1.29 5.15 -0.67
C ASP A 96 -0.81 4.05 0.27
N VAL A 97 -0.58 4.39 1.53
CA VAL A 97 -0.23 3.40 2.54
C VAL A 97 -1.09 3.65 3.77
N VAL A 98 -1.64 2.59 4.34
CA VAL A 98 -2.39 2.65 5.58
C VAL A 98 -1.79 1.71 6.60
N ASP A 99 -1.95 2.06 7.87
CA ASP A 99 -1.51 1.26 9.01
C ASP A 99 -2.75 1.06 9.88
N LEU A 100 -3.32 -0.13 9.84
CA LEU A 100 -4.61 -0.40 10.46
C LEU A 100 -4.50 -1.57 11.44
N THR A 101 -5.23 -1.47 12.55
CA THR A 101 -5.29 -2.51 13.56
C THR A 101 -6.76 -2.88 13.78
N ASP A 102 -7.11 -4.13 13.45
CA ASP A 102 -8.47 -4.67 13.70
C ASP A 102 -9.55 -3.66 13.34
N LEU A 103 -9.59 -3.27 12.08
CA LEU A 103 -10.46 -2.19 11.64
C LEU A 103 -11.23 -2.56 10.38
N VAL A 104 -12.51 -2.20 10.37
CA VAL A 104 -13.35 -2.27 9.18
C VAL A 104 -13.50 -0.83 8.67
N GLY A 105 -13.01 -0.56 7.47
CA GLY A 105 -13.07 0.78 6.90
C GLY A 105 -14.39 1.09 6.23
N SER A 106 -14.50 2.31 5.74
CA SER A 106 -15.70 2.78 5.06
C SER A 106 -15.85 2.12 3.71
N LEU A 107 -17.10 1.87 3.32
CA LEU A 107 -17.38 1.31 2.00
C LEU A 107 -16.89 2.27 0.92
N HIS A 108 -16.15 1.74 -0.04
CA HIS A 108 -15.74 2.51 -1.20
C HIS A 108 -15.65 1.62 -2.43
N SER A 109 -15.62 2.24 -3.59
CA SER A 109 -15.46 1.52 -4.84
C SER A 109 -14.20 1.99 -5.55
N HIS A 110 -13.75 1.16 -6.48
CA HIS A 110 -12.53 1.39 -7.24
C HIS A 110 -12.87 1.48 -8.71
N PRO A 111 -13.11 2.70 -9.25
CA PRO A 111 -13.48 2.82 -10.66
C PRO A 111 -12.48 2.16 -11.61
N GLY A 112 -11.19 2.27 -11.32
CA GLY A 112 -10.15 1.65 -12.14
C GLY A 112 -9.56 0.38 -11.56
N GLY A 113 -10.08 -0.09 -10.43
CA GLY A 113 -9.50 -1.23 -9.73
C GLY A 113 -8.50 -0.79 -8.69
N GLU A 114 -7.99 -1.76 -7.94
CA GLU A 114 -7.02 -1.49 -6.86
C GLU A 114 -6.07 -2.66 -6.72
N VAL A 115 -4.79 -2.37 -6.53
CA VAL A 115 -3.77 -3.39 -6.28
C VAL A 115 -3.21 -3.16 -4.89
N CYS A 116 -3.24 -4.19 -4.06
CA CYS A 116 -2.84 -4.09 -2.66
C CYS A 116 -1.67 -4.98 -2.33
N MET A 117 -0.74 -4.43 -1.57
CA MET A 117 0.37 -5.17 -1.00
C MET A 117 0.14 -5.26 0.50
N VAL A 118 -0.05 -6.46 1.02
CA VAL A 118 -0.41 -6.69 2.42
C VAL A 118 0.85 -7.02 3.20
N MET A 119 1.13 -6.22 4.22
CA MET A 119 2.35 -6.34 5.01
C MET A 119 1.99 -6.42 6.50
N PRO A 120 1.65 -7.64 7.00
CA PRO A 120 1.26 -7.78 8.39
C PRO A 120 2.41 -7.42 9.34
N ILE A 121 2.07 -6.66 10.38
CA ILE A 121 2.97 -6.42 11.51
C ILE A 121 2.73 -7.49 12.54
N THR A 122 1.46 -7.73 12.89
CA THR A 122 1.10 -8.92 13.65
C THR A 122 1.12 -10.09 12.68
N PRO A 123 1.88 -11.16 12.96
CA PRO A 123 2.03 -12.24 11.96
C PRO A 123 0.72 -12.83 11.45
N SER A 124 -0.33 -12.83 12.26
CA SER A 124 -1.62 -13.40 11.87
C SER A 124 -2.54 -12.40 11.17
N ALA A 125 -2.14 -11.12 11.06
CA ALA A 125 -3.02 -10.11 10.48
C ALA A 125 -3.28 -10.38 9.00
N GLN A 126 -4.48 -10.04 8.57
CA GLN A 126 -4.91 -10.22 7.19
C GLN A 126 -5.66 -8.97 6.73
N PHE A 127 -5.63 -8.73 5.43
CA PHE A 127 -6.40 -7.67 4.80
C PHE A 127 -7.41 -8.31 3.86
N ASP A 128 -8.71 -8.13 4.16
CA ASP A 128 -9.80 -8.76 3.39
C ASP A 128 -9.55 -10.25 3.19
N GLY A 129 -9.04 -10.91 4.25
CA GLY A 129 -8.76 -12.33 4.22
C GLY A 129 -7.44 -12.71 3.56
N THR A 130 -6.66 -11.75 3.11
CA THR A 130 -5.37 -11.99 2.46
C THR A 130 -4.24 -11.80 3.46
N ALA A 131 -3.39 -12.80 3.55
CA ALA A 131 -2.19 -12.74 4.39
C ALA A 131 -1.09 -11.96 3.65
N ARG A 132 0.14 -11.98 4.17
CA ARG A 132 1.26 -11.29 3.53
C ARG A 132 1.33 -11.65 2.06
N GLY A 133 1.34 -10.64 1.20
CA GLY A 133 1.36 -10.85 -0.25
C GLY A 133 0.54 -9.80 -0.96
N TRP A 134 0.03 -10.15 -2.13
CA TRP A 134 -0.70 -9.22 -3.00
C TRP A 134 -2.14 -9.67 -3.19
N CYS A 135 -3.04 -8.70 -3.30
CA CYS A 135 -4.40 -8.96 -3.74
C CYS A 135 -4.87 -7.83 -4.65
N VAL A 136 -5.84 -8.13 -5.50
CA VAL A 136 -6.29 -7.23 -6.55
C VAL A 136 -7.81 -7.16 -6.51
N PHE A 137 -8.32 -5.94 -6.64
CA PHE A 137 -9.77 -5.69 -6.72
C PHE A 137 -10.06 -5.12 -8.10
N GLU A 138 -11.00 -5.73 -8.81
CA GLU A 138 -11.26 -5.40 -10.21
C GLU A 138 -11.92 -4.04 -10.36
N PRO A 139 -11.81 -3.41 -11.55
CA PRO A 139 -12.49 -2.14 -11.79
C PRO A 139 -13.97 -2.24 -11.50
N GLY A 140 -14.50 -1.23 -10.83
CA GLY A 140 -15.92 -1.18 -10.48
C GLY A 140 -16.27 -1.93 -9.21
N SER A 141 -15.29 -2.61 -8.58
CA SER A 141 -15.56 -3.35 -7.35
C SER A 141 -15.69 -2.40 -6.16
N SER A 142 -16.34 -2.88 -5.11
CA SER A 142 -16.44 -2.12 -3.87
C SER A 142 -16.29 -3.06 -2.68
N HIS A 143 -15.83 -2.51 -1.57
CA HIS A 143 -15.68 -3.29 -0.35
C HIS A 143 -15.54 -2.38 0.86
N HIS A 144 -15.64 -3.00 2.05
CA HIS A 144 -15.21 -2.37 3.30
C HIS A 144 -13.81 -2.91 3.57
N PRO A 145 -12.75 -2.11 3.37
CA PRO A 145 -11.40 -2.62 3.61
C PRO A 145 -11.25 -3.00 5.07
N THR A 146 -10.80 -4.23 5.31
CA THR A 146 -10.83 -4.79 6.66
C THR A 146 -9.49 -5.42 7.00
N VAL A 147 -8.85 -4.92 8.07
CA VAL A 147 -7.69 -5.59 8.65
C VAL A 147 -8.18 -6.34 9.88
N SER A 148 -7.91 -7.64 9.92
CA SER A 148 -8.32 -8.50 11.02
C SER A 148 -7.12 -9.21 11.61
N ASN A 149 -7.28 -9.68 12.84
CA ASN A 149 -6.29 -10.47 13.56
C ASN A 149 -5.00 -9.71 13.85
N GLY A 150 -5.10 -8.41 14.05
CA GLY A 150 -3.98 -7.60 14.47
C GLY A 150 -3.74 -6.40 13.58
N GLU A 151 -2.47 -6.05 13.43
CA GLU A 151 -2.04 -4.83 12.74
C GLU A 151 -1.34 -5.18 11.44
N ALA A 152 -1.66 -4.43 10.38
CA ALA A 152 -0.99 -4.59 9.10
C ALA A 152 -0.83 -3.25 8.39
N LEU A 153 0.25 -3.14 7.63
CA LEU A 153 0.37 -2.09 6.64
C LEU A 153 -0.22 -2.61 5.33
N VAL A 154 -0.90 -1.74 4.62
CA VAL A 154 -1.38 -2.05 3.27
C VAL A 154 -0.97 -0.91 2.37
N LEU A 155 -0.17 -1.23 1.35
CA LEU A 155 0.15 -0.28 0.29
C LEU A 155 -0.80 -0.57 -0.85
N TYR A 156 -1.48 0.46 -1.36
CA TYR A 156 -2.38 0.21 -2.47
C TYR A 156 -2.18 1.23 -3.58
N MET A 157 -2.35 0.74 -4.81
CA MET A 157 -2.16 1.51 -6.02
C MET A 157 -3.48 1.65 -6.74
N LEU A 158 -3.77 2.87 -7.18
CA LEU A 158 -5.03 3.20 -7.83
C LEU A 158 -4.76 3.84 -9.18
N PRO A 159 -5.31 3.29 -10.28
CA PRO A 159 -5.23 3.98 -11.56
C PRO A 159 -5.85 5.37 -11.47
N ASP A 160 -5.10 6.37 -11.90
CA ASP A 160 -5.48 7.78 -11.84
C ASP A 160 -5.86 8.25 -10.44
N GLY A 161 -5.47 7.50 -9.41
CA GLY A 161 -5.77 7.85 -8.04
C GLY A 161 -7.24 7.75 -7.68
N LYS A 162 -8.04 7.03 -8.45
CA LYS A 162 -9.49 7.07 -8.29
C LYS A 162 -9.98 6.09 -7.26
N ILE A 163 -10.67 6.63 -6.28
CA ILE A 163 -11.37 5.87 -5.26
C ILE A 163 -12.64 6.65 -4.95
N ASP A 164 -13.76 5.95 -4.83
CA ASP A 164 -15.04 6.60 -4.68
C ASP A 164 -15.74 6.14 -3.42
N PHE A 165 -15.85 7.04 -2.45
CA PHE A 165 -16.60 6.80 -1.22
C PHE A 165 -18.05 7.15 -1.50
N SER A 166 -18.70 6.31 -2.30
CA SER A 166 -20.05 6.60 -2.78
C SER A 166 -21.10 6.50 -1.68
N GLU A 167 -20.76 5.79 -0.62
CA GLU A 167 -21.66 5.67 0.51
C GLU A 167 -21.18 6.64 1.57
N PRO A 168 -21.93 7.68 1.86
CA PRO A 168 -21.50 8.59 2.89
C PRO A 168 -21.38 7.85 4.21
N TYR A 169 -20.31 8.12 4.88
CA TYR A 169 -20.07 7.48 6.14
C TYR A 169 -20.96 8.13 7.19
N LYS A 170 -21.77 7.34 7.85
CA LYS A 170 -22.73 7.91 8.80
C LYS A 170 -22.39 7.57 10.21
#